data_372b8243e3ee613a621588887f609265
#
_entry.id   372b8243e3ee613a621588887f609265
#
_cell.length_a   1.000
_cell.length_b   1.000
_cell.length_c   1.000
_cell.angle_alpha   90.00
_cell.angle_beta   90.00
_cell.angle_gamma   90.00
#
_symmetry.space_group_name_H-M   'P 1'
#
loop_
_entity.id
_entity.type
_entity.pdbx_description
1 polymer ?
#
loop_
_entity_poly.entity_id
_entity_poly.type
_entity_poly.pdbx_seq_one_letter_code
_entity_poly.pdbx_strand_id
1 'polypeptide(L)'
;MSELELKTLLERKELELNALLEITQSINNNVPEESLYKIFNFTLRSNLNIKKLALFVLDEIWNCKAHFGTQVNFQKHRLDDRFKLIKNIHRMDEFDEECVFHEFDLVIPVAHKTDTLALIFVGGLHPNKHDRDESIKFIQALSNIIIVAIENKKLARKQLAQEAFRKELEIASDVQQFLFPERLPYTDRLKLEASYLPHDLVGGDYYDYVPINKNQFLICVADVSGKGIPAALMMSNFQASLRTLLRQTPNLKEIVEALNYQVMENTKGEKFITFFGAIYDLSLKTMVYVNAGHNPPILLDKSGVRLLEEGSTVLGAMNPLPFMNEGFITDLDEFTLFAYTDGLTETVNEAGAEYGVQALVEYLQANRTKDIRTMHQDIIVNLDGFKGRNGYRDDITILSCRVE
;
A
#
# COMPACT_ATOMS: atom_id res chain seq x y z
N MET A 1 -56.32 -26.30 17.37
CA MET A 1 -55.76 -26.56 16.07
C MET A 1 -56.30 -27.92 15.59
N SER A 2 -56.94 -27.97 14.44
CA SER A 2 -57.46 -29.23 13.90
C SER A 2 -56.29 -30.09 13.35
N GLU A 3 -56.51 -31.39 13.21
CA GLU A 3 -55.50 -32.31 12.64
C GLU A 3 -55.10 -31.91 11.21
N LEU A 4 -56.01 -31.34 10.45
CA LEU A 4 -55.76 -30.79 9.10
C LEU A 4 -54.84 -29.53 9.17
N GLU A 5 -55.05 -28.60 10.11
CA GLU A 5 -54.23 -27.44 10.30
C GLU A 5 -52.79 -27.82 10.71
N LEU A 6 -52.65 -28.82 11.59
CA LEU A 6 -51.33 -29.33 11.99
C LEU A 6 -50.56 -29.96 10.82
N LYS A 7 -51.24 -30.74 9.97
CA LYS A 7 -50.66 -31.36 8.79
C LYS A 7 -50.17 -30.30 7.77
N THR A 8 -51.00 -29.28 7.51
CA THR A 8 -50.65 -28.18 6.61
C THR A 8 -49.43 -27.41 7.11
N LEU A 9 -49.37 -27.16 8.44
CA LEU A 9 -48.23 -26.51 9.07
C LEU A 9 -46.93 -27.33 8.93
N LEU A 10 -47.05 -28.65 9.15
CA LEU A 10 -45.91 -29.56 9.00
C LEU A 10 -45.35 -29.58 7.56
N GLU A 11 -46.23 -29.74 6.59
CA GLU A 11 -45.84 -29.69 5.15
C GLU A 11 -45.15 -28.40 4.77
N ARG A 12 -45.64 -27.26 5.27
CA ARG A 12 -45.01 -25.94 5.06
C ARG A 12 -43.62 -25.88 5.68
N LYS A 13 -43.44 -26.36 6.92
CA LYS A 13 -42.13 -26.36 7.60
C LYS A 13 -41.13 -27.29 6.92
N GLU A 14 -41.53 -28.41 6.38
CA GLU A 14 -40.70 -29.29 5.56
C GLU A 14 -40.23 -28.60 4.28
N LEU A 15 -41.09 -27.85 3.60
CA LEU A 15 -40.74 -27.09 2.40
C LEU A 15 -39.72 -25.96 2.73
N GLU A 16 -39.95 -25.24 3.84
CA GLU A 16 -39.01 -24.21 4.30
C GLU A 16 -37.62 -24.78 4.65
N LEU A 17 -37.58 -25.94 5.33
CA LEU A 17 -36.35 -26.63 5.66
C LEU A 17 -35.60 -27.13 4.42
N ASN A 18 -36.31 -27.76 3.49
CA ASN A 18 -35.72 -28.22 2.23
C ASN A 18 -35.13 -27.08 1.41
N ALA A 19 -35.81 -25.95 1.36
CA ALA A 19 -35.30 -24.75 0.69
C ALA A 19 -34.01 -24.22 1.32
N LEU A 20 -33.91 -24.21 2.65
CA LEU A 20 -32.67 -23.81 3.36
C LEU A 20 -31.52 -24.79 3.11
N LEU A 21 -31.83 -26.12 3.05
CA LEU A 21 -30.85 -27.15 2.72
C LEU A 21 -30.30 -27.00 1.29
N GLU A 22 -31.21 -26.81 0.31
CA GLU A 22 -30.86 -26.63 -1.08
C GLU A 22 -29.96 -25.41 -1.31
N ILE A 23 -30.26 -24.29 -0.66
CA ILE A 23 -29.44 -23.11 -0.72
C ILE A 23 -28.08 -23.34 -0.06
N THR A 24 -28.03 -23.99 1.09
CA THR A 24 -26.78 -24.31 1.78
C THR A 24 -25.89 -25.21 0.92
N GLN A 25 -26.51 -26.23 0.24
CA GLN A 25 -25.78 -27.07 -0.73
C GLN A 25 -25.26 -26.25 -1.91
N SER A 26 -26.07 -25.34 -2.45
CA SER A 26 -25.65 -24.46 -3.55
C SER A 26 -24.45 -23.55 -3.16
N ILE A 27 -24.45 -23.04 -1.95
CA ILE A 27 -23.32 -22.27 -1.40
C ILE A 27 -22.07 -23.15 -1.29
N ASN A 28 -22.18 -24.35 -0.73
CA ASN A 28 -21.08 -25.30 -0.58
C ASN A 28 -20.52 -25.78 -1.94
N ASN A 29 -21.38 -25.91 -2.95
CA ASN A 29 -21.00 -26.24 -4.32
C ASN A 29 -20.42 -25.05 -5.10
N ASN A 30 -20.15 -23.92 -4.45
CA ASN A 30 -19.54 -22.75 -5.05
C ASN A 30 -20.32 -22.15 -6.24
N VAL A 31 -21.66 -22.27 -6.23
CA VAL A 31 -22.51 -21.68 -7.28
C VAL A 31 -22.22 -20.18 -7.42
N PRO A 32 -22.21 -19.60 -8.64
CA PRO A 32 -22.00 -18.19 -8.88
C PRO A 32 -22.98 -17.29 -8.11
N GLU A 33 -22.53 -16.10 -7.70
CA GLU A 33 -23.33 -15.13 -6.95
C GLU A 33 -24.67 -14.81 -7.61
N GLU A 34 -24.66 -14.56 -8.92
CA GLU A 34 -25.89 -14.29 -9.68
C GLU A 34 -26.91 -15.45 -9.61
N SER A 35 -26.42 -16.68 -9.56
CA SER A 35 -27.28 -17.87 -9.45
C SER A 35 -27.85 -17.98 -8.04
N LEU A 36 -27.12 -17.61 -7.01
CA LEU A 36 -27.61 -17.54 -5.64
C LEU A 36 -28.76 -16.52 -5.50
N TYR A 37 -28.67 -15.35 -6.13
CA TYR A 37 -29.78 -14.39 -6.16
C TYR A 37 -30.99 -14.92 -6.94
N LYS A 38 -30.79 -15.69 -8.01
CA LYS A 38 -31.89 -16.33 -8.74
C LYS A 38 -32.58 -17.40 -7.87
N ILE A 39 -31.81 -18.24 -7.20
CA ILE A 39 -32.33 -19.24 -6.26
C ILE A 39 -33.10 -18.54 -5.14
N PHE A 40 -32.55 -17.50 -4.54
CA PHE A 40 -33.22 -16.69 -3.51
C PHE A 40 -34.59 -16.17 -3.98
N ASN A 41 -34.61 -15.54 -5.16
CA ASN A 41 -35.81 -14.99 -5.76
C ASN A 41 -36.88 -16.11 -6.02
N PHE A 42 -36.46 -17.22 -6.59
CA PHE A 42 -37.32 -18.36 -6.88
C PHE A 42 -37.89 -18.98 -5.60
N THR A 43 -37.04 -19.20 -4.59
CA THR A 43 -37.43 -19.78 -3.29
C THR A 43 -38.47 -18.94 -2.56
N LEU A 44 -38.26 -17.63 -2.49
CA LEU A 44 -39.22 -16.74 -1.83
C LEU A 44 -40.55 -16.65 -2.59
N ARG A 45 -40.49 -16.65 -3.91
CA ARG A 45 -41.69 -16.60 -4.73
C ARG A 45 -42.53 -17.88 -4.63
N SER A 46 -41.87 -19.07 -4.59
CA SER A 46 -42.57 -20.35 -4.57
C SER A 46 -43.10 -20.73 -3.19
N ASN A 47 -42.37 -20.38 -2.10
CA ASN A 47 -42.70 -20.91 -0.77
C ASN A 47 -43.55 -19.96 0.08
N LEU A 48 -43.50 -18.66 -0.16
CA LEU A 48 -44.11 -17.65 0.75
C LEU A 48 -45.31 -16.94 0.14
N ASN A 49 -45.69 -17.19 -1.11
CA ASN A 49 -46.76 -16.48 -1.79
C ASN A 49 -46.68 -14.93 -1.71
N ILE A 50 -45.43 -14.41 -1.67
CA ILE A 50 -45.13 -12.97 -1.65
C ILE A 50 -45.44 -12.41 -3.02
N LYS A 51 -46.09 -11.26 -3.08
CA LYS A 51 -46.48 -10.62 -4.34
C LYS A 51 -45.39 -9.72 -4.90
N LYS A 52 -44.60 -9.06 -4.04
CA LYS A 52 -43.57 -8.09 -4.44
C LYS A 52 -42.31 -8.27 -3.60
N LEU A 53 -41.17 -8.12 -4.24
CA LEU A 53 -39.85 -8.16 -3.59
C LEU A 53 -38.88 -7.26 -4.35
N ALA A 54 -38.00 -6.59 -3.59
CA ALA A 54 -36.77 -5.97 -4.11
C ALA A 54 -35.65 -6.18 -3.09
N LEU A 55 -34.53 -6.77 -3.55
CA LEU A 55 -33.32 -7.00 -2.76
C LEU A 55 -32.25 -6.03 -3.20
N PHE A 56 -31.84 -5.17 -2.29
CA PHE A 56 -30.69 -4.28 -2.45
C PHE A 56 -29.52 -4.81 -1.62
N VAL A 57 -28.35 -4.88 -2.23
CA VAL A 57 -27.11 -5.30 -1.58
C VAL A 57 -26.11 -4.17 -1.65
N LEU A 58 -25.39 -3.95 -0.57
CA LEU A 58 -24.33 -2.98 -0.47
C LEU A 58 -23.02 -3.62 -1.00
N ASP A 59 -22.58 -3.12 -2.15
CA ASP A 59 -21.21 -3.30 -2.63
C ASP A 59 -20.43 -2.00 -2.27
N GLU A 60 -19.88 -1.26 -3.23
CA GLU A 60 -19.44 0.13 -3.01
C GLU A 60 -20.65 1.08 -2.94
N ILE A 61 -21.70 0.75 -3.67
CA ILE A 61 -22.99 1.43 -3.67
C ILE A 61 -24.12 0.41 -3.53
N TRP A 62 -25.31 0.87 -3.13
CA TRP A 62 -26.50 0.02 -3.06
C TRP A 62 -26.98 -0.36 -4.46
N ASN A 63 -27.01 -1.65 -4.75
CA ASN A 63 -27.45 -2.21 -6.03
C ASN A 63 -28.64 -3.16 -5.84
N CYS A 64 -29.67 -3.03 -6.68
CA CYS A 64 -30.76 -3.98 -6.74
C CYS A 64 -30.27 -5.26 -7.44
N LYS A 65 -30.19 -6.36 -6.69
CA LYS A 65 -29.72 -7.67 -7.18
C LYS A 65 -30.84 -8.61 -7.60
N ALA A 66 -32.03 -8.44 -7.02
CA ALA A 66 -33.20 -9.24 -7.38
C ALA A 66 -34.47 -8.45 -7.14
N HIS A 67 -35.45 -8.59 -8.00
CA HIS A 67 -36.80 -8.03 -7.81
C HIS A 67 -37.85 -8.83 -8.57
N PHE A 68 -39.09 -8.80 -8.10
CA PHE A 68 -40.26 -9.32 -8.80
C PHE A 68 -41.54 -8.63 -8.32
N GLY A 69 -42.63 -8.74 -9.12
CA GLY A 69 -43.97 -8.24 -8.77
C GLY A 69 -44.12 -6.72 -8.78
N THR A 70 -43.14 -5.99 -9.28
CA THR A 70 -43.10 -4.54 -9.37
C THR A 70 -42.88 -4.12 -10.83
N GLN A 71 -43.45 -2.95 -11.22
CA GLN A 71 -43.20 -2.32 -12.51
C GLN A 71 -42.04 -1.32 -12.47
N VAL A 72 -41.51 -1.02 -11.27
CA VAL A 72 -40.43 -0.07 -11.08
C VAL A 72 -39.10 -0.70 -11.50
N ASN A 73 -38.35 0.01 -12.33
CA ASN A 73 -37.00 -0.42 -12.70
C ASN A 73 -35.99 0.04 -11.63
N PHE A 74 -35.82 -0.77 -10.61
CA PHE A 74 -34.92 -0.50 -9.48
C PHE A 74 -33.43 -0.49 -9.87
N GLN A 75 -33.00 -0.97 -11.02
CA GLN A 75 -31.62 -0.86 -11.51
C GLN A 75 -31.22 0.58 -11.80
N LYS A 76 -32.20 1.46 -12.05
CA LYS A 76 -32.00 2.90 -12.32
C LYS A 76 -32.22 3.79 -11.08
N HIS A 77 -32.71 3.24 -9.98
CA HIS A 77 -33.01 3.98 -8.78
C HIS A 77 -31.93 3.78 -7.73
N ARG A 78 -31.36 4.88 -7.27
CA ARG A 78 -30.46 4.84 -6.11
C ARG A 78 -31.30 4.73 -4.85
N LEU A 79 -30.82 3.90 -3.92
CA LEU A 79 -31.44 3.81 -2.61
C LEU A 79 -31.22 5.14 -1.87
N ASP A 80 -32.31 5.68 -1.29
CA ASP A 80 -32.28 6.90 -0.49
C ASP A 80 -31.41 6.67 0.76
N ASP A 81 -30.66 7.70 1.18
CA ASP A 81 -29.76 7.63 2.34
C ASP A 81 -30.48 7.28 3.64
N ARG A 82 -31.77 7.59 3.75
CA ARG A 82 -32.63 7.23 4.89
C ARG A 82 -32.66 5.72 5.13
N PHE A 83 -32.66 4.92 4.07
CA PHE A 83 -32.69 3.45 4.18
C PHE A 83 -31.35 2.86 4.64
N LYS A 84 -30.25 3.57 4.42
CA LYS A 84 -28.90 3.10 4.84
C LYS A 84 -28.76 2.99 6.37
N LEU A 85 -29.59 3.70 7.12
CA LEU A 85 -29.55 3.74 8.58
C LEU A 85 -30.47 2.68 9.23
N ILE A 86 -31.24 1.93 8.42
CA ILE A 86 -32.19 0.93 8.91
C ILE A 86 -31.43 -0.28 9.46
N LYS A 87 -31.60 -0.53 10.76
CA LYS A 87 -31.04 -1.69 11.47
C LYS A 87 -32.07 -2.71 11.94
N ASN A 88 -33.34 -2.31 11.94
CA ASN A 88 -34.48 -3.13 12.36
C ASN A 88 -35.53 -3.21 11.24
N ILE A 89 -36.48 -4.11 11.36
CA ILE A 89 -37.61 -4.19 10.44
C ILE A 89 -38.45 -2.94 10.58
N HIS A 90 -38.73 -2.26 9.47
CA HIS A 90 -39.62 -1.10 9.44
C HIS A 90 -40.77 -1.35 8.46
N ARG A 91 -41.92 -0.74 8.79
CA ARG A 91 -43.08 -0.71 7.93
C ARG A 91 -42.92 0.42 6.92
N MET A 92 -43.36 0.20 5.70
CA MET A 92 -43.21 1.21 4.64
C MET A 92 -44.23 2.33 4.73
N ASP A 93 -45.34 2.13 5.48
CA ASP A 93 -46.30 3.18 5.79
C ASP A 93 -45.78 4.25 6.79
N GLU A 94 -44.61 4.01 7.41
CA GLU A 94 -43.89 4.99 8.22
C GLU A 94 -43.06 6.00 7.39
N PHE A 95 -42.95 5.79 6.07
CA PHE A 95 -42.21 6.65 5.16
C PHE A 95 -43.18 7.49 4.29
N ASP A 96 -42.66 8.59 3.68
CA ASP A 96 -43.46 9.49 2.85
C ASP A 96 -44.08 8.78 1.63
N GLU A 97 -45.31 9.15 1.26
CA GLU A 97 -46.07 8.58 0.15
C GLU A 97 -45.37 8.73 -1.25
N GLU A 98 -44.50 9.74 -1.38
CA GLU A 98 -43.73 9.96 -2.63
C GLU A 98 -42.57 8.97 -2.81
N CYS A 99 -42.30 8.11 -1.83
CA CYS A 99 -41.24 7.14 -1.89
C CYS A 99 -41.57 6.01 -2.89
N VAL A 100 -40.69 5.75 -3.84
CA VAL A 100 -40.81 4.67 -4.85
C VAL A 100 -41.00 3.29 -4.20
N PHE A 101 -40.58 3.12 -2.94
CA PHE A 101 -40.69 1.89 -2.17
C PHE A 101 -42.03 1.78 -1.42
N HIS A 102 -42.92 2.76 -1.49
CA HIS A 102 -44.22 2.74 -0.79
C HIS A 102 -45.16 1.60 -1.26
N GLU A 103 -44.85 0.99 -2.42
CA GLU A 103 -45.59 -0.18 -2.89
C GLU A 103 -45.32 -1.47 -2.07
N PHE A 104 -44.33 -1.48 -1.19
CA PHE A 104 -43.98 -2.59 -0.31
C PHE A 104 -44.59 -2.40 1.09
N ASP A 105 -44.75 -3.51 1.83
CA ASP A 105 -45.30 -3.50 3.18
C ASP A 105 -44.21 -3.25 4.23
N LEU A 106 -43.03 -3.87 4.02
CA LEU A 106 -41.95 -3.90 4.98
C LEU A 106 -40.59 -3.76 4.29
N VAL A 107 -39.63 -3.22 5.03
CA VAL A 107 -38.20 -3.37 4.73
C VAL A 107 -37.50 -4.18 5.84
N ILE A 108 -36.73 -5.17 5.44
CA ILE A 108 -36.03 -6.12 6.32
C ILE A 108 -34.54 -5.94 6.09
N PRO A 109 -33.76 -5.45 7.06
CA PRO A 109 -32.31 -5.38 6.95
C PRO A 109 -31.65 -6.75 7.17
N VAL A 110 -30.59 -7.00 6.42
CA VAL A 110 -29.67 -8.11 6.63
C VAL A 110 -28.36 -7.52 7.11
N ALA A 111 -27.97 -7.83 8.33
CA ALA A 111 -26.76 -7.30 8.94
C ALA A 111 -25.76 -8.40 9.25
N HIS A 112 -24.48 -8.07 9.14
CA HIS A 112 -23.39 -8.89 9.67
C HIS A 112 -22.60 -8.07 10.68
N LYS A 113 -22.54 -8.51 11.93
CA LYS A 113 -22.01 -7.72 13.08
C LYS A 113 -22.76 -6.37 13.21
N THR A 114 -22.08 -5.27 12.92
CA THR A 114 -22.62 -3.90 13.03
C THR A 114 -23.10 -3.32 11.71
N ASP A 115 -22.76 -3.95 10.59
CA ASP A 115 -22.93 -3.40 9.25
C ASP A 115 -24.13 -4.02 8.53
N THR A 116 -24.97 -3.16 7.94
CA THR A 116 -26.09 -3.60 7.10
C THR A 116 -25.57 -3.93 5.71
N LEU A 117 -25.65 -5.20 5.32
CA LEU A 117 -25.16 -5.71 4.03
C LEU A 117 -26.24 -5.69 2.94
N ALA A 118 -27.50 -5.86 3.32
CA ALA A 118 -28.60 -5.85 2.38
C ALA A 118 -29.90 -5.32 3.00
N LEU A 119 -30.80 -4.84 2.14
CA LEU A 119 -32.15 -4.42 2.47
C LEU A 119 -33.14 -5.16 1.55
N ILE A 120 -34.14 -5.76 2.15
CA ILE A 120 -35.17 -6.51 1.45
C ILE A 120 -36.50 -5.83 1.62
N PHE A 121 -37.02 -5.31 0.54
CA PHE A 121 -38.36 -4.75 0.49
C PHE A 121 -39.35 -5.85 0.10
N VAL A 122 -40.40 -6.03 0.89
CA VAL A 122 -41.39 -7.12 0.72
C VAL A 122 -42.78 -6.54 0.73
N GLY A 123 -43.61 -6.98 -0.23
CA GLY A 123 -45.02 -6.54 -0.31
C GLY A 123 -45.97 -7.69 -0.65
N GLY A 124 -47.24 -7.51 -0.21
CA GLY A 124 -48.31 -8.48 -0.39
C GLY A 124 -48.16 -9.69 0.52
N LEU A 125 -47.74 -9.46 1.77
CA LEU A 125 -47.65 -10.47 2.82
C LEU A 125 -49.04 -10.92 3.27
N HIS A 126 -49.12 -12.12 3.87
CA HIS A 126 -50.38 -12.67 4.36
C HIS A 126 -51.05 -11.78 5.39
N PRO A 127 -52.40 -11.57 5.33
CA PRO A 127 -53.11 -10.68 6.24
C PRO A 127 -53.13 -11.17 7.69
N ASN A 128 -53.06 -12.50 7.93
CA ASN A 128 -52.97 -13.05 9.27
C ASN A 128 -51.60 -12.77 9.87
N LYS A 129 -51.60 -12.19 11.08
CA LYS A 129 -50.39 -11.76 11.78
C LYS A 129 -49.42 -12.92 12.03
N HIS A 130 -49.90 -14.09 12.43
CA HIS A 130 -49.07 -15.25 12.73
C HIS A 130 -48.32 -15.74 11.48
N ASP A 131 -49.02 -15.94 10.38
CA ASP A 131 -48.42 -16.36 9.10
C ASP A 131 -47.45 -15.33 8.52
N ARG A 132 -47.74 -14.04 8.74
CA ARG A 132 -46.86 -12.96 8.38
C ARG A 132 -45.54 -12.98 9.16
N ASP A 133 -45.59 -13.13 10.48
CA ASP A 133 -44.40 -13.15 11.34
C ASP A 133 -43.53 -14.38 11.04
N GLU A 134 -44.11 -15.53 10.74
CA GLU A 134 -43.38 -16.73 10.27
C GLU A 134 -42.72 -16.51 8.92
N SER A 135 -43.40 -15.87 7.98
CA SER A 135 -42.82 -15.53 6.66
C SER A 135 -41.63 -14.58 6.78
N ILE A 136 -41.71 -13.57 7.65
CA ILE A 136 -40.63 -12.63 7.94
C ILE A 136 -39.41 -13.37 8.50
N LYS A 137 -39.59 -14.29 9.47
CA LYS A 137 -38.51 -15.09 10.03
C LYS A 137 -37.82 -15.93 8.96
N PHE A 138 -38.56 -16.56 8.06
CA PHE A 138 -38.01 -17.35 6.97
C PHE A 138 -37.23 -16.49 5.99
N ILE A 139 -37.76 -15.31 5.58
CA ILE A 139 -37.06 -14.35 4.73
C ILE A 139 -35.74 -13.93 5.36
N GLN A 140 -35.75 -13.60 6.66
CA GLN A 140 -34.54 -13.22 7.39
C GLN A 140 -33.52 -14.34 7.42
N ALA A 141 -33.93 -15.57 7.75
CA ALA A 141 -33.03 -16.73 7.81
C ALA A 141 -32.40 -17.00 6.45
N LEU A 142 -33.20 -17.06 5.39
CA LEU A 142 -32.77 -17.31 4.03
C LEU A 142 -31.80 -16.24 3.55
N SER A 143 -32.16 -14.99 3.77
CA SER A 143 -31.37 -13.83 3.36
C SER A 143 -30.05 -13.77 4.09
N ASN A 144 -30.03 -14.00 5.39
CA ASN A 144 -28.81 -14.06 6.18
C ASN A 144 -27.86 -15.12 5.65
N ILE A 145 -28.36 -16.33 5.38
CA ILE A 145 -27.53 -17.43 4.84
C ILE A 145 -26.87 -17.01 3.52
N ILE A 146 -27.65 -16.49 2.59
CA ILE A 146 -27.17 -16.15 1.24
C ILE A 146 -26.23 -14.93 1.28
N ILE A 147 -26.68 -13.84 1.90
CA ILE A 147 -25.91 -12.57 1.88
C ILE A 147 -24.59 -12.72 2.63
N VAL A 148 -24.61 -13.35 3.82
CA VAL A 148 -23.36 -13.59 4.57
C VAL A 148 -22.43 -14.55 3.84
N ALA A 149 -22.95 -15.57 3.17
CA ALA A 149 -22.13 -16.47 2.38
C ALA A 149 -21.49 -15.77 1.17
N ILE A 150 -22.23 -14.91 0.49
CA ILE A 150 -21.70 -14.09 -0.64
C ILE A 150 -20.61 -13.17 -0.13
N GLU A 151 -20.84 -12.47 0.98
CA GLU A 151 -19.86 -11.54 1.56
C GLU A 151 -18.59 -12.27 2.00
N ASN A 152 -18.70 -13.38 2.71
CA ASN A 152 -17.55 -14.21 3.09
C ASN A 152 -16.74 -14.66 1.85
N LYS A 153 -17.41 -15.04 0.76
CA LYS A 153 -16.75 -15.43 -0.49
C LYS A 153 -16.02 -14.25 -1.15
N LYS A 154 -16.59 -13.03 -1.12
CA LYS A 154 -15.94 -11.81 -1.59
C LYS A 154 -14.68 -11.49 -0.76
N LEU A 155 -14.80 -11.55 0.57
CA LEU A 155 -13.68 -11.33 1.48
C LEU A 155 -12.55 -12.34 1.25
N ALA A 156 -12.88 -13.62 1.13
CA ALA A 156 -11.90 -14.67 0.87
C ALA A 156 -11.16 -14.45 -0.47
N ARG A 157 -11.89 -14.08 -1.53
CA ARG A 157 -11.27 -13.74 -2.83
C ARG A 157 -10.35 -12.54 -2.74
N LYS A 158 -10.77 -11.49 -2.02
CA LYS A 158 -9.95 -10.29 -1.81
C LYS A 158 -8.66 -10.63 -1.06
N GLN A 159 -8.76 -11.46 0.00
CA GLN A 159 -7.58 -11.90 0.75
C GLN A 159 -6.60 -12.70 -0.13
N LEU A 160 -7.12 -13.67 -0.92
CA LEU A 160 -6.28 -14.44 -1.84
C LEU A 160 -5.59 -13.56 -2.89
N ALA A 161 -6.29 -12.57 -3.44
CA ALA A 161 -5.71 -11.63 -4.39
C ALA A 161 -4.63 -10.74 -3.75
N GLN A 162 -4.84 -10.28 -2.51
CA GLN A 162 -3.84 -9.52 -1.75
C GLN A 162 -2.60 -10.37 -1.45
N GLU A 163 -2.80 -11.65 -1.08
CA GLU A 163 -1.71 -12.56 -0.79
C GLU A 163 -0.89 -12.90 -2.04
N ALA A 164 -1.55 -13.11 -3.19
CA ALA A 164 -0.88 -13.31 -4.47
C ALA A 164 -0.06 -12.08 -4.87
N PHE A 165 -0.63 -10.89 -4.78
CA PHE A 165 0.05 -9.63 -5.07
C PHE A 165 1.25 -9.38 -4.15
N ARG A 166 1.11 -9.69 -2.84
CA ARG A 166 2.23 -9.60 -1.91
C ARG A 166 3.39 -10.51 -2.30
N LYS A 167 3.11 -11.75 -2.70
CA LYS A 167 4.15 -12.68 -3.18
C LYS A 167 4.87 -12.18 -4.44
N GLU A 168 4.14 -11.56 -5.37
CA GLU A 168 4.75 -10.95 -6.55
C GLU A 168 5.71 -9.81 -6.16
N LEU A 169 5.33 -9.00 -5.16
CA LEU A 169 6.21 -7.95 -4.62
C LEU A 169 7.43 -8.51 -3.88
N GLU A 170 7.30 -9.61 -3.16
CA GLU A 170 8.44 -10.30 -2.51
C GLU A 170 9.46 -10.76 -3.58
N ILE A 171 8.99 -11.34 -4.69
CA ILE A 171 9.86 -11.71 -5.81
C ILE A 171 10.53 -10.48 -6.43
N ALA A 172 9.80 -9.38 -6.61
CA ALA A 172 10.36 -8.15 -7.12
C ALA A 172 11.43 -7.56 -6.18
N SER A 173 11.23 -7.66 -4.86
CA SER A 173 12.21 -7.27 -3.84
C SER A 173 13.50 -8.08 -3.94
N ASP A 174 13.38 -9.40 -4.08
CA ASP A 174 14.54 -10.28 -4.26
C ASP A 174 15.34 -9.90 -5.51
N VAL A 175 14.66 -9.58 -6.63
CA VAL A 175 15.32 -9.12 -7.85
C VAL A 175 15.97 -7.76 -7.66
N GLN A 176 15.32 -6.83 -6.95
CA GLN A 176 15.86 -5.51 -6.65
C GLN A 176 17.15 -5.61 -5.81
N GLN A 177 17.22 -6.56 -4.86
CA GLN A 177 18.42 -6.78 -4.06
C GLN A 177 19.66 -7.11 -4.88
N PHE A 178 19.54 -7.72 -6.07
CA PHE A 178 20.66 -7.96 -6.97
C PHE A 178 21.22 -6.68 -7.62
N LEU A 179 20.51 -5.57 -7.55
CA LEU A 179 20.97 -4.28 -8.09
C LEU A 179 21.94 -3.59 -7.14
N PHE A 180 21.91 -3.92 -5.86
CA PHE A 180 22.84 -3.42 -4.87
C PHE A 180 24.17 -4.18 -4.90
N PRO A 181 25.26 -3.61 -4.37
CA PRO A 181 26.54 -4.28 -4.26
C PRO A 181 26.43 -5.57 -3.41
N GLU A 182 26.79 -6.71 -3.99
CA GLU A 182 26.82 -7.99 -3.24
C GLU A 182 27.79 -7.95 -2.06
N ARG A 183 28.92 -7.25 -2.23
CA ARG A 183 29.97 -7.11 -1.21
C ARG A 183 30.55 -5.71 -1.23
N LEU A 184 30.64 -5.12 -0.07
CA LEU A 184 31.36 -3.88 0.15
C LEU A 184 32.76 -4.18 0.68
N PRO A 185 33.82 -3.43 0.24
CA PRO A 185 35.16 -3.62 0.75
C PRO A 185 35.20 -3.33 2.27
N TYR A 186 35.89 -4.22 2.99
CA TYR A 186 36.10 -4.08 4.40
C TYR A 186 37.51 -4.57 4.75
N THR A 187 38.47 -3.65 4.59
CA THR A 187 39.90 -3.89 4.78
C THR A 187 40.46 -2.89 5.80
N ASP A 188 41.71 -3.03 6.18
CA ASP A 188 42.35 -2.09 7.11
C ASP A 188 42.43 -0.65 6.56
N ARG A 189 42.45 -0.49 5.21
CA ARG A 189 42.59 0.83 4.57
C ARG A 189 41.28 1.42 4.05
N LEU A 190 40.32 0.58 3.75
CA LEU A 190 39.03 0.99 3.16
C LEU A 190 37.94 0.12 3.72
N LYS A 191 37.02 0.73 4.44
CA LYS A 191 35.85 0.10 5.03
C LYS A 191 34.59 0.77 4.49
N LEU A 192 33.71 0.01 3.89
CA LEU A 192 32.36 0.43 3.54
C LEU A 192 31.34 -0.41 4.27
N GLU A 193 30.28 0.23 4.69
CA GLU A 193 29.10 -0.42 5.28
C GLU A 193 27.84 0.27 4.73
N ALA A 194 26.81 -0.51 4.47
CA ALA A 194 25.50 0.00 4.06
C ALA A 194 24.39 -0.64 4.87
N SER A 195 23.36 0.15 5.16
CA SER A 195 22.11 -0.31 5.75
C SER A 195 20.98 0.18 4.90
N TYR A 196 20.08 -0.72 4.52
CA TYR A 196 18.89 -0.42 3.74
C TYR A 196 17.65 -1.01 4.41
N LEU A 197 16.72 -0.15 4.78
CA LEU A 197 15.44 -0.50 5.39
C LEU A 197 14.33 0.09 4.52
N PRO A 198 13.77 -0.68 3.60
CA PRO A 198 12.68 -0.20 2.78
C PRO A 198 11.41 0.00 3.60
N HIS A 199 10.63 1.03 3.27
CA HIS A 199 9.30 1.29 3.85
C HIS A 199 8.28 0.22 3.41
N ASP A 200 8.28 -0.09 2.13
CA ASP A 200 7.48 -1.15 1.51
C ASP A 200 8.36 -2.35 1.14
N LEU A 201 7.82 -3.32 0.42
CA LEU A 201 8.60 -4.48 -0.04
C LEU A 201 9.66 -4.11 -1.08
N VAL A 202 9.43 -3.06 -1.87
CA VAL A 202 10.37 -2.49 -2.85
C VAL A 202 10.46 -0.99 -2.65
N GLY A 203 11.65 -0.41 -2.80
CA GLY A 203 11.91 0.99 -2.50
C GLY A 203 12.49 1.79 -3.66
N GLY A 204 12.49 3.13 -3.49
CA GLY A 204 13.08 4.09 -4.42
C GLY A 204 14.56 4.37 -4.17
N ASP A 205 15.03 4.10 -2.98
CA ASP A 205 16.41 4.34 -2.56
C ASP A 205 17.42 3.46 -3.29
N TYR A 206 18.57 4.02 -3.52
CA TYR A 206 19.70 3.33 -4.13
C TYR A 206 21.01 3.76 -3.48
N TYR A 207 21.91 2.81 -3.28
CA TYR A 207 23.31 3.06 -2.97
C TYR A 207 24.22 2.16 -3.79
N ASP A 208 25.43 2.64 -4.05
CA ASP A 208 26.41 1.82 -4.77
C ASP A 208 27.85 2.14 -4.37
N TYR A 209 28.67 1.14 -4.58
CA TYR A 209 30.13 1.20 -4.62
C TYR A 209 30.60 0.61 -5.94
N VAL A 210 31.23 1.43 -6.77
CA VAL A 210 31.70 0.97 -8.10
C VAL A 210 33.20 1.25 -8.23
N PRO A 211 34.05 0.23 -8.24
CA PRO A 211 35.48 0.42 -8.53
C PRO A 211 35.67 0.86 -9.99
N ILE A 212 36.36 1.98 -10.19
CA ILE A 212 36.71 2.52 -11.52
C ILE A 212 38.02 1.91 -12.00
N ASN A 213 39.03 1.92 -11.14
CA ASN A 213 40.32 1.30 -11.36
C ASN A 213 40.93 0.86 -10.01
N LYS A 214 42.24 0.55 -9.99
CA LYS A 214 42.94 0.07 -8.78
C LYS A 214 42.95 1.10 -7.63
N ASN A 215 42.88 2.39 -7.96
CA ASN A 215 42.99 3.47 -6.98
C ASN A 215 41.74 4.31 -6.85
N GLN A 216 40.83 4.25 -7.83
CA GLN A 216 39.63 5.09 -7.87
C GLN A 216 38.37 4.27 -7.75
N PHE A 217 37.42 4.78 -7.00
CA PHE A 217 36.08 4.23 -6.89
C PHE A 217 35.02 5.33 -6.74
N LEU A 218 33.82 5.02 -7.23
CA LEU A 218 32.63 5.83 -6.95
C LEU A 218 31.87 5.23 -5.78
N ILE A 219 31.37 6.11 -4.91
CA ILE A 219 30.30 5.80 -3.97
C ILE A 219 29.14 6.75 -4.23
N CYS A 220 27.92 6.27 -4.11
CA CYS A 220 26.75 7.11 -4.31
C CYS A 220 25.55 6.66 -3.48
N VAL A 221 24.64 7.61 -3.23
CA VAL A 221 23.32 7.40 -2.70
C VAL A 221 22.33 8.20 -3.55
N ALA A 222 21.17 7.65 -3.80
CA ALA A 222 20.09 8.32 -4.52
C ALA A 222 18.75 7.95 -3.91
N ASP A 223 17.78 8.83 -4.06
CA ASP A 223 16.40 8.60 -3.70
C ASP A 223 15.46 9.08 -4.81
N VAL A 224 14.55 8.22 -5.22
CA VAL A 224 13.60 8.44 -6.29
C VAL A 224 12.29 8.95 -5.71
N SER A 225 11.83 10.10 -6.20
CA SER A 225 10.55 10.70 -5.76
C SER A 225 9.36 9.75 -5.91
N GLY A 226 8.66 9.51 -4.80
CA GLY A 226 7.52 8.58 -4.70
C GLY A 226 7.93 7.23 -4.15
N LYS A 227 6.97 6.27 -4.08
CA LYS A 227 7.16 5.01 -3.36
C LYS A 227 6.68 3.81 -4.18
N GLY A 228 7.08 2.62 -3.72
CA GLY A 228 6.63 1.35 -4.26
C GLY A 228 7.14 1.04 -5.67
N ILE A 229 6.39 0.28 -6.45
CA ILE A 229 6.81 -0.26 -7.75
C ILE A 229 7.31 0.82 -8.73
N PRO A 230 6.64 1.98 -8.93
CA PRO A 230 7.13 3.00 -9.86
C PRO A 230 8.51 3.55 -9.48
N ALA A 231 8.76 3.79 -8.19
CA ALA A 231 10.05 4.26 -7.70
C ALA A 231 11.14 3.19 -7.88
N ALA A 232 10.83 1.93 -7.55
CA ALA A 232 11.75 0.80 -7.73
C ALA A 232 12.17 0.58 -9.18
N LEU A 233 11.25 0.73 -10.14
CA LEU A 233 11.56 0.65 -11.59
C LEU A 233 12.46 1.80 -12.05
N MET A 234 12.22 3.01 -11.57
CA MET A 234 13.07 4.16 -11.87
C MET A 234 14.45 4.00 -11.26
N MET A 235 14.55 3.53 -10.02
CA MET A 235 15.81 3.21 -9.37
C MET A 235 16.63 2.21 -10.18
N SER A 236 16.00 1.15 -10.68
CA SER A 236 16.65 0.13 -11.51
C SER A 236 17.19 0.71 -12.81
N ASN A 237 16.43 1.57 -13.48
CA ASN A 237 16.87 2.30 -14.67
C ASN A 237 18.04 3.23 -14.38
N PHE A 238 17.95 3.96 -13.27
CA PHE A 238 18.99 4.89 -12.82
C PHE A 238 20.31 4.15 -12.54
N GLN A 239 20.25 3.04 -11.80
CA GLN A 239 21.41 2.18 -11.51
C GLN A 239 22.10 1.68 -12.78
N ALA A 240 21.33 1.14 -13.72
CA ALA A 240 21.89 0.64 -14.99
C ALA A 240 22.55 1.75 -15.81
N SER A 241 21.95 2.95 -15.83
CA SER A 241 22.47 4.12 -16.51
C SER A 241 23.77 4.62 -15.86
N LEU A 242 23.79 4.79 -14.55
CA LEU A 242 24.97 5.22 -13.79
C LEU A 242 26.15 4.28 -14.03
N ARG A 243 25.95 2.96 -13.88
CA ARG A 243 27.00 1.97 -14.09
C ARG A 243 27.50 1.93 -15.54
N THR A 244 26.63 2.20 -16.51
CA THR A 244 26.99 2.25 -17.94
C THR A 244 27.81 3.50 -18.23
N LEU A 245 27.39 4.68 -17.76
CA LEU A 245 28.09 5.94 -17.95
C LEU A 245 29.47 5.92 -17.29
N LEU A 246 29.57 5.37 -16.07
CA LEU A 246 30.84 5.29 -15.33
C LEU A 246 31.88 4.43 -16.03
N ARG A 247 31.48 3.46 -16.88
CA ARG A 247 32.41 2.68 -17.74
C ARG A 247 32.92 3.48 -18.94
N GLN A 248 32.21 4.55 -19.32
CA GLN A 248 32.58 5.37 -20.48
C GLN A 248 33.46 6.55 -20.08
N THR A 249 33.15 7.19 -18.95
CA THR A 249 33.89 8.35 -18.45
C THR A 249 33.93 8.34 -16.92
N PRO A 250 35.08 8.71 -16.29
CA PRO A 250 35.15 8.96 -14.87
C PRO A 250 34.78 10.43 -14.51
N ASN A 251 34.35 11.25 -15.47
CA ASN A 251 33.97 12.63 -15.26
C ASN A 251 32.58 12.69 -14.61
N LEU A 252 32.53 12.99 -13.31
CA LEU A 252 31.29 12.95 -12.54
C LEU A 252 30.27 13.97 -13.05
N LYS A 253 30.72 15.15 -13.48
CA LYS A 253 29.85 16.19 -14.06
C LYS A 253 29.14 15.68 -15.33
N GLU A 254 29.87 15.08 -16.27
CA GLU A 254 29.30 14.51 -17.49
C GLU A 254 28.30 13.39 -17.18
N ILE A 255 28.60 12.55 -16.19
CA ILE A 255 27.72 11.48 -15.74
C ILE A 255 26.41 12.07 -15.20
N VAL A 256 26.47 13.07 -14.32
CA VAL A 256 25.31 13.69 -13.70
C VAL A 256 24.44 14.42 -14.73
N GLU A 257 25.03 15.14 -15.68
CA GLU A 257 24.32 15.77 -16.80
C GLU A 257 23.58 14.75 -17.69
N ALA A 258 24.25 13.64 -17.99
CA ALA A 258 23.66 12.54 -18.78
C ALA A 258 22.52 11.82 -18.02
N LEU A 259 22.69 11.57 -16.72
CA LEU A 259 21.66 11.01 -15.86
C LEU A 259 20.44 11.93 -15.78
N ASN A 260 20.65 13.24 -15.61
CA ASN A 260 19.57 14.22 -15.62
C ASN A 260 18.75 14.16 -16.89
N TYR A 261 19.42 14.14 -18.06
CA TYR A 261 18.76 14.02 -19.34
C TYR A 261 17.91 12.74 -19.41
N GLN A 262 18.46 11.59 -19.00
CA GLN A 262 17.76 10.31 -19.03
C GLN A 262 16.55 10.29 -18.08
N VAL A 263 16.69 10.80 -16.85
CA VAL A 263 15.58 10.88 -15.91
C VAL A 263 14.45 11.73 -16.47
N MET A 264 14.78 12.90 -17.04
CA MET A 264 13.81 13.80 -17.68
C MET A 264 13.06 13.11 -18.83
N GLU A 265 13.78 12.45 -19.75
CA GLU A 265 13.19 11.73 -20.88
C GLU A 265 12.26 10.60 -20.43
N ASN A 266 12.69 9.81 -19.43
CA ASN A 266 11.94 8.66 -18.94
C ASN A 266 10.68 9.07 -18.17
N THR A 267 10.69 10.22 -17.51
CA THR A 267 9.61 10.66 -16.60
C THR A 267 8.80 11.82 -17.13
N LYS A 268 9.26 12.45 -18.24
CA LYS A 268 8.68 13.68 -18.80
C LYS A 268 8.58 14.81 -17.77
N GLY A 269 9.48 14.84 -16.79
CA GLY A 269 9.51 15.80 -15.71
C GLY A 269 8.49 15.57 -14.58
N GLU A 270 7.75 14.45 -14.59
CA GLU A 270 6.79 14.14 -13.52
C GLU A 270 7.45 13.55 -12.26
N LYS A 271 8.69 13.08 -12.38
CA LYS A 271 9.47 12.48 -11.29
C LYS A 271 10.89 13.01 -11.31
N PHE A 272 11.48 13.05 -10.15
CA PHE A 272 12.87 13.49 -9.95
C PHE A 272 13.62 12.48 -9.07
N ILE A 273 14.94 12.58 -9.08
CA ILE A 273 15.83 11.78 -8.24
C ILE A 273 16.76 12.73 -7.52
N THR A 274 16.87 12.60 -6.21
CA THR A 274 17.97 13.20 -5.45
C THR A 274 19.17 12.30 -5.55
N PHE A 275 20.36 12.85 -5.77
CA PHE A 275 21.56 12.05 -5.99
C PHE A 275 22.78 12.70 -5.33
N PHE A 276 23.52 11.90 -4.61
CA PHE A 276 24.88 12.21 -4.22
C PHE A 276 25.84 11.19 -4.82
N GLY A 277 26.89 11.67 -5.49
CA GLY A 277 27.96 10.84 -6.01
C GLY A 277 29.34 11.42 -5.67
N ALA A 278 30.27 10.56 -5.27
CA ALA A 278 31.64 10.95 -4.97
C ALA A 278 32.62 9.94 -5.55
N ILE A 279 33.64 10.46 -6.27
CA ILE A 279 34.78 9.67 -6.75
C ILE A 279 35.98 10.00 -5.87
N TYR A 280 36.52 8.98 -5.21
CA TYR A 280 37.72 9.09 -4.39
C TYR A 280 38.91 8.39 -5.03
N ASP A 281 40.07 9.07 -5.01
CA ASP A 281 41.35 8.53 -5.46
C ASP A 281 42.25 8.26 -4.25
N LEU A 282 42.49 6.98 -3.98
CA LEU A 282 43.37 6.48 -2.91
C LEU A 282 44.83 6.91 -3.05
N SER A 283 45.31 7.13 -4.28
CA SER A 283 46.69 7.50 -4.55
C SER A 283 46.94 9.00 -4.46
N LEU A 284 46.00 9.78 -4.97
CA LEU A 284 46.04 11.24 -4.91
C LEU A 284 45.48 11.80 -3.62
N LYS A 285 44.70 11.00 -2.85
CA LYS A 285 44.01 11.40 -1.62
C LYS A 285 43.08 12.58 -1.90
N THR A 286 42.34 12.50 -2.98
CA THR A 286 41.41 13.52 -3.44
C THR A 286 40.01 12.95 -3.61
N MET A 287 39.03 13.78 -3.35
CA MET A 287 37.61 13.47 -3.57
C MET A 287 36.98 14.54 -4.47
N VAL A 288 36.34 14.09 -5.54
CA VAL A 288 35.44 14.91 -6.35
C VAL A 288 34.02 14.44 -6.09
N TYR A 289 33.10 15.36 -5.80
CA TYR A 289 31.71 14.98 -5.54
C TYR A 289 30.72 15.96 -6.16
N VAL A 290 29.51 15.47 -6.36
CA VAL A 290 28.33 16.25 -6.77
C VAL A 290 27.15 15.87 -5.87
N ASN A 291 26.50 16.87 -5.31
CA ASN A 291 25.22 16.71 -4.62
C ASN A 291 24.11 17.31 -5.50
N ALA A 292 23.29 16.46 -6.10
CA ALA A 292 22.15 16.86 -6.91
C ALA A 292 20.86 16.83 -6.08
N GLY A 293 20.73 17.79 -5.17
CA GLY A 293 19.56 17.98 -4.31
C GLY A 293 19.33 16.87 -3.28
N HIS A 294 20.33 16.08 -2.97
CA HIS A 294 20.27 15.03 -1.95
C HIS A 294 20.61 15.59 -0.57
N ASN A 295 20.19 14.90 0.49
CA ASN A 295 20.57 15.24 1.87
C ASN A 295 22.08 15.33 1.97
N PRO A 296 22.66 16.46 2.42
CA PRO A 296 24.10 16.64 2.41
C PRO A 296 24.82 15.56 3.24
N PRO A 297 25.67 14.73 2.61
CA PRO A 297 26.45 13.76 3.36
C PRO A 297 27.39 14.44 4.34
N ILE A 298 27.64 13.74 5.44
CA ILE A 298 28.47 14.23 6.55
C ILE A 298 29.86 13.64 6.37
N LEU A 299 30.85 14.51 6.16
CA LEU A 299 32.26 14.15 6.11
C LEU A 299 32.95 14.50 7.43
N LEU A 300 33.55 13.49 8.07
CA LEU A 300 34.35 13.63 9.27
C LEU A 300 35.82 13.39 8.92
N ASP A 301 36.67 14.39 9.08
CA ASP A 301 38.10 14.31 8.87
C ASP A 301 38.89 14.97 10.00
N LYS A 302 40.18 15.20 9.77
CA LYS A 302 41.08 15.88 10.76
C LYS A 302 40.66 17.33 11.03
N SER A 303 40.02 18.00 10.07
CA SER A 303 39.56 19.38 10.17
C SER A 303 38.22 19.53 10.90
N GLY A 304 37.50 18.43 11.13
CA GLY A 304 36.23 18.42 11.82
C GLY A 304 35.10 17.76 11.01
N VAL A 305 33.92 18.39 11.05
CA VAL A 305 32.73 17.93 10.33
C VAL A 305 32.40 18.91 9.24
N ARG A 306 32.12 18.40 8.05
CA ARG A 306 31.65 19.18 6.88
C ARG A 306 30.44 18.52 6.26
N LEU A 307 29.48 19.32 5.83
CA LEU A 307 28.38 18.87 4.98
C LEU A 307 28.76 19.07 3.51
N LEU A 308 28.55 18.06 2.67
CA LEU A 308 28.90 18.09 1.26
C LEU A 308 27.70 18.57 0.43
N GLU A 309 27.65 19.89 0.17
CA GLU A 309 26.48 20.54 -0.45
C GLU A 309 26.71 20.94 -1.91
N GLU A 310 27.99 21.04 -2.37
CA GLU A 310 28.29 21.48 -3.74
C GLU A 310 27.70 20.53 -4.78
N GLY A 311 27.03 21.07 -5.79
CA GLY A 311 26.43 20.26 -6.82
C GLY A 311 25.42 20.98 -7.70
N SER A 312 24.24 20.42 -7.83
CA SER A 312 23.14 20.90 -8.68
C SER A 312 21.80 20.73 -7.98
N THR A 313 20.72 21.07 -8.67
CA THR A 313 19.36 20.69 -8.26
C THR A 313 19.10 19.21 -8.51
N VAL A 314 17.96 18.71 -8.01
CA VAL A 314 17.51 17.33 -8.24
C VAL A 314 17.48 16.95 -9.73
N LEU A 315 17.77 15.70 -10.03
CA LEU A 315 17.80 15.18 -11.40
C LEU A 315 16.40 14.95 -11.94
N GLY A 316 16.14 15.32 -13.18
CA GLY A 316 14.85 15.13 -13.86
C GLY A 316 13.84 16.27 -13.66
N ALA A 317 14.18 17.31 -12.90
CA ALA A 317 13.29 18.48 -12.72
C ALA A 317 13.46 19.51 -13.84
N MET A 318 14.67 19.70 -14.34
CA MET A 318 15.00 20.67 -15.41
C MET A 318 16.06 20.10 -16.35
N ASN A 319 15.93 20.42 -17.64
CA ASN A 319 16.97 20.08 -18.63
C ASN A 319 17.15 21.26 -19.61
N PRO A 320 18.37 21.84 -19.71
CA PRO A 320 19.58 21.49 -18.98
C PRO A 320 19.47 21.85 -17.47
N LEU A 321 20.37 21.28 -16.66
CA LEU A 321 20.52 21.68 -15.27
C LEU A 321 20.86 23.17 -15.21
N PRO A 322 20.23 23.96 -14.31
CA PRO A 322 20.42 25.42 -14.26
C PRO A 322 21.83 25.83 -13.77
N PHE A 323 22.46 24.96 -13.01
CA PHE A 323 23.86 25.09 -12.56
C PHE A 323 24.45 23.70 -12.30
N MET A 324 25.77 23.59 -12.33
CA MET A 324 26.50 22.35 -12.03
C MET A 324 27.87 22.71 -11.44
N ASN A 325 28.00 22.50 -10.15
CA ASN A 325 29.24 22.68 -9.41
C ASN A 325 29.76 21.30 -8.97
N GLU A 326 31.09 21.19 -8.88
CA GLU A 326 31.74 20.01 -8.32
C GLU A 326 32.45 20.44 -7.03
N GLY A 327 32.24 19.71 -5.96
CA GLY A 327 33.06 19.84 -4.78
C GLY A 327 34.36 19.10 -4.96
N PHE A 328 35.49 19.73 -4.56
CA PHE A 328 36.81 19.15 -4.66
C PHE A 328 37.54 19.22 -3.33
N ILE A 329 37.98 18.09 -2.81
CA ILE A 329 38.69 17.99 -1.53
C ILE A 329 40.06 17.36 -1.79
N THR A 330 41.12 18.01 -1.32
CA THR A 330 42.52 17.54 -1.37
C THR A 330 43.00 17.14 0.02
N ASP A 331 44.10 16.43 0.07
CA ASP A 331 44.80 16.03 1.30
C ASP A 331 43.88 15.24 2.26
N LEU A 332 42.98 14.47 1.68
CA LEU A 332 41.99 13.66 2.37
C LEU A 332 42.54 12.24 2.66
N ASP A 333 43.42 12.13 3.65
CA ASP A 333 44.10 10.89 4.04
C ASP A 333 43.19 9.92 4.81
N GLU A 334 42.61 10.44 5.87
CA GLU A 334 41.79 9.70 6.83
C GLU A 334 40.45 10.42 6.95
N PHE A 335 39.38 9.71 6.69
CA PHE A 335 38.02 10.28 6.81
C PHE A 335 36.97 9.21 7.00
N THR A 336 35.82 9.64 7.48
CA THR A 336 34.56 8.89 7.40
C THR A 336 33.53 9.76 6.66
N LEU A 337 33.05 9.26 5.54
CA LEU A 337 31.90 9.84 4.85
C LEU A 337 30.65 9.05 5.25
N PHE A 338 29.60 9.75 5.62
CA PHE A 338 28.30 9.20 6.00
C PHE A 338 27.24 9.84 5.11
N ALA A 339 26.76 9.07 4.14
CA ALA A 339 25.66 9.44 3.25
C ALA A 339 24.37 8.73 3.69
N TYR A 340 23.23 9.40 3.55
CA TYR A 340 21.94 8.90 4.06
C TYR A 340 20.78 9.53 3.31
N THR A 341 19.65 8.82 3.23
CA THR A 341 18.40 9.35 2.67
C THR A 341 17.56 10.04 3.75
N ASP A 342 16.59 10.84 3.32
CA ASP A 342 15.76 11.68 4.20
C ASP A 342 14.94 10.87 5.20
N GLY A 343 14.55 9.63 4.86
CA GLY A 343 13.82 8.74 5.77
C GLY A 343 14.51 8.54 7.13
N LEU A 344 15.86 8.68 7.20
CA LEU A 344 16.58 8.67 8.46
C LEU A 344 16.25 9.89 9.31
N THR A 345 16.44 11.09 8.76
CA THR A 345 16.33 12.36 9.49
C THR A 345 14.89 12.84 9.67
N GLU A 346 13.98 12.42 8.76
CA GLU A 346 12.56 12.71 8.83
C GLU A 346 11.76 11.67 9.62
N THR A 347 12.43 10.66 10.20
CA THR A 347 11.79 9.75 11.15
C THR A 347 11.22 10.54 12.33
N VAL A 348 9.91 10.37 12.61
CA VAL A 348 9.20 11.13 13.65
C VAL A 348 8.91 10.30 14.89
N ASN A 349 9.02 10.93 16.06
CA ASN A 349 8.63 10.34 17.33
C ASN A 349 7.10 10.43 17.56
N GLU A 350 6.62 9.87 18.68
CA GLU A 350 5.19 9.90 19.05
C GLU A 350 4.64 11.32 19.28
N ALA A 351 5.51 12.30 19.53
CA ALA A 351 5.15 13.72 19.68
C ALA A 351 5.16 14.47 18.34
N GLY A 352 5.54 13.82 17.22
CA GLY A 352 5.61 14.43 15.90
C GLY A 352 6.91 15.21 15.61
N ALA A 353 7.91 15.13 16.47
CA ALA A 353 9.22 15.74 16.22
C ALA A 353 10.09 14.83 15.37
N GLU A 354 10.82 15.40 14.40
CA GLU A 354 11.78 14.69 13.55
C GLU A 354 13.09 14.40 14.30
N TYR A 355 13.77 13.33 13.89
CA TYR A 355 15.10 12.97 14.40
C TYR A 355 16.11 14.08 14.10
N GLY A 356 16.13 14.57 12.87
CA GLY A 356 16.88 15.74 12.42
C GLY A 356 18.36 15.48 12.16
N VAL A 357 18.93 16.31 11.27
CA VAL A 357 20.36 16.25 10.88
C VAL A 357 21.27 16.57 12.06
N GLN A 358 20.89 17.49 12.95
CA GLN A 358 21.72 17.90 14.07
C GLN A 358 22.00 16.74 15.05
N ALA A 359 20.99 15.96 15.39
CA ALA A 359 21.14 14.77 16.25
C ALA A 359 22.07 13.73 15.62
N LEU A 360 21.97 13.55 14.29
CA LEU A 360 22.85 12.66 13.54
C LEU A 360 24.31 13.14 13.57
N VAL A 361 24.56 14.43 13.33
CA VAL A 361 25.91 15.03 13.39
C VAL A 361 26.51 14.88 14.78
N GLU A 362 25.78 15.18 15.83
CA GLU A 362 26.23 15.03 17.22
C GLU A 362 26.57 13.59 17.55
N TYR A 363 25.74 12.64 17.12
CA TYR A 363 26.02 11.20 17.29
C TYR A 363 27.32 10.78 16.59
N LEU A 364 27.50 11.18 15.32
CA LEU A 364 28.68 10.83 14.52
C LEU A 364 29.95 11.43 15.10
N GLN A 365 29.92 12.69 15.55
CA GLN A 365 31.06 13.34 16.23
C GLN A 365 31.47 12.61 17.51
N ALA A 366 30.49 12.29 18.35
CA ALA A 366 30.75 11.61 19.63
C ALA A 366 31.29 10.18 19.44
N ASN A 367 31.00 9.54 18.31
CA ASN A 367 31.35 8.14 18.03
C ASN A 367 32.35 7.98 16.87
N ARG A 368 33.09 9.02 16.49
CA ARG A 368 33.97 9.05 15.30
C ARG A 368 35.02 7.91 15.25
N THR A 369 35.44 7.40 16.39
CA THR A 369 36.41 6.31 16.49
C THR A 369 35.78 4.90 16.54
N LYS A 370 34.46 4.84 16.64
CA LYS A 370 33.72 3.59 16.69
C LYS A 370 33.75 2.93 15.30
N ASP A 371 33.75 1.62 15.28
CA ASP A 371 33.61 0.83 14.04
C ASP A 371 32.31 1.19 13.29
N ILE A 372 32.40 1.33 11.95
CA ILE A 372 31.26 1.81 11.15
C ILE A 372 30.06 0.85 11.16
N ARG A 373 30.26 -0.45 11.27
CA ARG A 373 29.18 -1.44 11.42
C ARG A 373 28.41 -1.22 12.72
N THR A 374 29.17 -1.03 13.80
CA THR A 374 28.58 -0.73 15.11
C THR A 374 27.84 0.60 15.07
N MET A 375 28.39 1.61 14.38
CA MET A 375 27.70 2.89 14.22
C MET A 375 26.35 2.75 13.51
N HIS A 376 26.27 1.98 12.40
CA HIS A 376 25.03 1.71 11.69
C HIS A 376 24.00 1.01 12.59
N GLN A 377 24.42 -0.04 13.32
CA GLN A 377 23.55 -0.75 14.25
C GLN A 377 23.00 0.16 15.34
N ASP A 378 23.86 0.96 15.95
CA ASP A 378 23.47 1.90 17.01
C ASP A 378 22.49 2.97 16.48
N ILE A 379 22.72 3.51 15.28
CA ILE A 379 21.82 4.49 14.67
C ILE A 379 20.42 3.89 14.45
N ILE A 380 20.35 2.66 13.91
CA ILE A 380 19.07 1.97 13.70
C ILE A 380 18.37 1.73 15.04
N VAL A 381 19.09 1.26 16.06
CA VAL A 381 18.51 1.06 17.41
C VAL A 381 18.03 2.37 18.01
N ASN A 382 18.79 3.46 17.84
CA ASN A 382 18.40 4.79 18.31
C ASN A 382 17.15 5.31 17.59
N LEU A 383 17.05 5.10 16.28
CA LEU A 383 15.87 5.45 15.49
C LEU A 383 14.64 4.65 15.93
N ASP A 384 14.78 3.33 16.15
CA ASP A 384 13.71 2.49 16.66
C ASP A 384 13.22 2.94 18.05
N GLY A 385 14.14 3.32 18.93
CA GLY A 385 13.81 3.91 20.22
C GLY A 385 13.12 5.28 20.09
N PHE A 386 13.59 6.12 19.18
CA PHE A 386 13.07 7.47 18.95
C PHE A 386 11.65 7.45 18.37
N LYS A 387 11.38 6.63 17.33
CA LYS A 387 10.08 6.55 16.69
C LYS A 387 9.00 5.93 17.59
N GLY A 388 9.38 5.13 18.57
CA GLY A 388 8.44 4.44 19.46
C GLY A 388 7.52 3.51 18.68
N ARG A 389 6.19 3.69 18.82
CA ARG A 389 5.16 2.89 18.14
C ARG A 389 4.90 3.30 16.69
N ASN A 390 5.46 4.41 16.24
CA ASN A 390 5.31 4.85 14.85
C ASN A 390 6.02 3.90 13.89
N GLY A 391 5.50 3.74 12.68
CA GLY A 391 6.23 3.13 11.56
C GLY A 391 7.22 4.12 10.95
N TYR A 392 8.22 3.61 10.24
CA TYR A 392 8.99 4.45 9.33
C TYR A 392 8.09 5.00 8.24
N ARG A 393 8.33 6.23 7.81
CA ARG A 393 7.51 6.92 6.79
C ARG A 393 8.07 6.79 5.39
N ASP A 394 9.38 6.54 5.29
CA ASP A 394 10.11 6.41 4.04
C ASP A 394 11.18 5.33 4.11
N ASP A 395 11.76 5.00 2.95
CA ASP A 395 12.95 4.17 2.85
C ASP A 395 14.09 4.80 3.66
N ILE A 396 14.89 4.01 4.34
CA ILE A 396 16.08 4.47 5.05
C ILE A 396 17.30 3.80 4.45
N THR A 397 18.15 4.60 3.86
CA THR A 397 19.46 4.15 3.34
C THR A 397 20.57 4.88 4.06
N ILE A 398 21.57 4.14 4.48
CA ILE A 398 22.81 4.65 5.06
C ILE A 398 23.96 4.00 4.31
N LEU A 399 24.90 4.81 3.83
CA LEU A 399 26.16 4.34 3.26
C LEU A 399 27.31 5.06 3.93
N SER A 400 28.20 4.31 4.59
CA SER A 400 29.42 4.86 5.19
C SER A 400 30.64 4.37 4.45
N CYS A 401 31.58 5.28 4.22
CA CYS A 401 32.90 4.98 3.68
C CYS A 401 33.97 5.55 4.63
N ARG A 402 34.83 4.68 5.15
CA ARG A 402 35.98 5.08 5.98
C ARG A 402 37.27 4.70 5.29
N VAL A 403 38.17 5.67 5.18
CA VAL A 403 39.58 5.48 4.75
C VAL A 403 40.46 5.73 5.95
N GLU A 404 41.44 4.80 6.18
CA GLU A 404 42.42 4.83 7.28
C GLU A 404 43.86 4.76 6.76
#